data_af8da73386e422e51aa3bfa407a85c89
#
_entry.id   af8da73386e422e51aa3bfa407a85c89
#
_cell.length_a   1.000
_cell.length_b   1.000
_cell.length_c   1.000
_cell.angle_alpha   90.00
_cell.angle_beta   90.00
_cell.angle_gamma   90.00
#
_symmetry.space_group_name_H-M   'P 1'
#
loop_
_entity.id
_entity.type
_entity.pdbx_description
1 polymer ?
#
loop_
_entity_poly.entity_id
_entity_poly.type
_entity_poly.pdbx_seq_one_letter_code
_entity_poly.pdbx_strand_id
1 'polypeptide(L)'
;MGNRVYGSEKRDGTINKYSHREFTKGNCMDWLDKLDDESVNLWIIDPPYNVLTGNMKNKNGAALFHSRYTAKVSPSESDFEKEIVSSRFEIAIPWEEQRKLEDYKEWCYKWYCKAHKKLVDDSFMFIFWSMKYLSLAYQIFDVNRVIFWQQPNMVSSISGDFSYDITPIIVIRKGNPRLTKDAGLWDKSSVLNFTKPQGNYKKDKLCHNCQKPQALLEHLVWLSDADHEGNVIGDFFAGSGSLLRAVNKADVILCDQNDEYYDKFFDVNVTDERVYKCKKIVK
;
A
#
# COMPACT_ATOMS: atom_id res chain seq x y z
N MET A 1 11.71 7.61 -24.87
CA MET A 1 10.58 6.77 -24.43
C MET A 1 9.45 7.71 -24.08
N GLY A 2 8.35 7.66 -24.86
CA GLY A 2 7.20 8.53 -24.62
C GLY A 2 6.55 8.23 -23.29
N ASN A 3 6.18 9.27 -22.54
CA ASN A 3 5.37 9.14 -21.33
C ASN A 3 4.08 8.42 -21.71
N ARG A 4 3.87 7.23 -21.11
CA ARG A 4 2.59 6.52 -21.24
C ARG A 4 1.54 7.35 -20.51
N VAL A 5 0.57 7.85 -21.25
CA VAL A 5 -0.60 8.52 -20.67
C VAL A 5 -1.60 7.42 -20.36
N TYR A 6 -1.81 7.15 -19.09
CA TYR A 6 -2.91 6.31 -18.63
C TYR A 6 -4.19 7.12 -18.73
N GLY A 7 -5.29 6.49 -19.16
CA GLY A 7 -6.58 7.12 -19.51
C GLY A 7 -7.15 8.11 -18.48
N SER A 8 -6.45 9.22 -18.30
CA SER A 8 -6.81 10.28 -17.35
C SER A 8 -7.94 11.19 -17.84
N GLU A 9 -8.36 11.07 -19.11
CA GLU A 9 -9.18 12.11 -19.74
C GLU A 9 -10.67 12.03 -19.49
N LYS A 10 -11.20 11.01 -18.81
CA LYS A 10 -12.66 10.86 -18.58
C LYS A 10 -13.03 10.31 -17.21
N ARG A 11 -12.28 10.60 -16.18
CA ARG A 11 -12.75 10.27 -14.82
C ARG A 11 -13.76 11.32 -14.40
N ASP A 12 -15.00 10.91 -14.24
CA ASP A 12 -16.00 11.73 -13.56
C ASP A 12 -15.51 11.98 -12.13
N GLY A 13 -14.95 13.16 -11.90
CA GLY A 13 -14.39 13.59 -10.62
C GLY A 13 -15.47 14.00 -9.61
N THR A 14 -16.75 13.70 -9.88
CA THR A 14 -17.84 14.06 -8.99
C THR A 14 -17.73 13.27 -7.69
N ILE A 15 -17.49 13.94 -6.60
CA ILE A 15 -17.44 13.35 -5.27
C ILE A 15 -18.88 13.13 -4.78
N ASN A 16 -19.20 11.88 -4.43
CA ASN A 16 -20.47 11.59 -3.78
C ASN A 16 -20.50 12.23 -2.37
N LYS A 17 -21.35 13.22 -2.18
CA LYS A 17 -21.51 13.92 -0.91
C LYS A 17 -22.08 13.05 0.20
N TYR A 18 -22.65 11.92 -0.13
CA TYR A 18 -23.31 10.99 0.81
C TYR A 18 -22.48 9.75 1.13
N SER A 19 -21.32 9.55 0.48
CA SER A 19 -20.47 8.40 0.77
C SER A 19 -19.96 8.45 2.21
N HIS A 20 -20.06 7.31 2.88
CA HIS A 20 -19.50 7.14 4.22
C HIS A 20 -17.97 7.05 4.13
N ARG A 21 -17.27 7.77 5.01
CA ARG A 21 -15.81 7.77 5.08
C ARG A 21 -15.39 7.64 6.52
N GLU A 22 -14.58 6.64 6.79
CA GLU A 22 -14.17 6.30 8.14
C GLU A 22 -12.69 5.98 8.21
N PHE A 23 -12.00 6.53 9.20
CA PHE A 23 -10.66 6.12 9.56
C PHE A 23 -10.64 5.69 11.04
N THR A 24 -10.40 4.40 11.26
CA THR A 24 -10.36 3.79 12.60
C THR A 24 -8.90 3.64 13.04
N LYS A 25 -8.61 4.10 14.26
CA LYS A 25 -7.36 3.77 14.95
C LYS A 25 -7.51 2.43 15.66
N GLY A 26 -6.68 1.46 15.31
CA GLY A 26 -6.74 0.15 15.94
C GLY A 26 -5.92 -0.93 15.25
N ASN A 27 -5.88 -2.10 15.88
CA ASN A 27 -5.26 -3.29 15.30
C ASN A 27 -6.11 -3.83 14.15
N CYS A 28 -5.48 -4.11 13.01
CA CYS A 28 -6.16 -4.58 11.81
C CYS A 28 -6.91 -5.90 12.01
N MET A 29 -6.39 -6.82 12.83
CA MET A 29 -7.02 -8.11 13.09
C MET A 29 -8.35 -7.96 13.82
N ASP A 30 -8.34 -7.16 14.91
CA ASP A 30 -9.54 -6.88 15.71
C ASP A 30 -10.56 -6.05 14.93
N TRP A 31 -10.07 -5.21 14.03
CA TRP A 31 -10.93 -4.39 13.16
C TRP A 31 -11.60 -5.21 12.09
N LEU A 32 -10.86 -6.09 11.41
CA LEU A 32 -11.42 -7.01 10.42
C LEU A 32 -12.49 -7.95 11.02
N ASP A 33 -12.33 -8.36 12.27
CA ASP A 33 -13.31 -9.22 12.95
C ASP A 33 -14.68 -8.54 13.16
N LYS A 34 -14.73 -7.20 13.12
CA LYS A 34 -15.97 -6.42 13.32
C LYS A 34 -16.71 -6.12 12.02
N LEU A 35 -16.07 -6.34 10.88
CA LEU A 35 -16.72 -6.18 9.59
C LEU A 35 -17.60 -7.40 9.29
N ASP A 36 -18.68 -7.16 8.61
CA ASP A 36 -19.51 -8.24 8.09
C ASP A 36 -18.76 -9.00 6.97
N ASP A 37 -19.03 -10.28 6.84
CA ASP A 37 -18.52 -11.06 5.71
C ASP A 37 -19.15 -10.55 4.42
N GLU A 38 -18.42 -10.62 3.32
CA GLU A 38 -18.90 -10.19 2.00
C GLU A 38 -19.45 -8.75 1.97
N SER A 39 -18.76 -7.84 2.67
CA SER A 39 -19.15 -6.43 2.80
C SER A 39 -18.23 -5.45 2.08
N VAL A 40 -17.09 -5.90 1.52
CA VAL A 40 -16.09 -5.03 0.91
C VAL A 40 -15.89 -5.39 -0.56
N ASN A 41 -15.98 -4.38 -1.43
CA ASN A 41 -15.88 -4.54 -2.88
C ASN A 41 -14.44 -4.44 -3.42
N LEU A 42 -13.55 -3.83 -2.65
CA LEU A 42 -12.14 -3.70 -3.03
C LEU A 42 -11.26 -3.50 -1.82
N TRP A 43 -10.18 -4.27 -1.74
CA TRP A 43 -9.06 -3.97 -0.85
C TRP A 43 -7.87 -3.43 -1.65
N ILE A 44 -7.28 -2.32 -1.20
CA ILE A 44 -5.96 -1.84 -1.65
C ILE A 44 -5.12 -1.61 -0.41
N ILE A 45 -4.15 -2.47 -0.17
CA ILE A 45 -3.42 -2.53 1.08
C ILE A 45 -1.90 -2.52 0.87
N ASP A 46 -1.18 -1.93 1.82
CA ASP A 46 0.28 -1.85 1.87
C ASP A 46 0.77 -2.32 3.25
N PRO A 47 0.83 -3.65 3.48
CA PRO A 47 1.20 -4.19 4.79
C PRO A 47 2.65 -3.84 5.15
N PRO A 48 2.96 -3.74 6.44
CA PRO A 48 4.34 -3.56 6.87
C PRO A 48 5.19 -4.77 6.43
N TYR A 49 6.26 -4.49 5.68
CA TYR A 49 7.20 -5.52 5.26
C TYR A 49 8.17 -5.81 6.39
N ASN A 50 8.29 -7.02 6.83
CA ASN A 50 9.16 -7.44 7.95
C ASN A 50 10.66 -7.27 7.61
N VAL A 51 11.10 -6.05 7.44
CA VAL A 51 12.47 -5.70 7.07
C VAL A 51 13.15 -4.93 8.18
N LEU A 52 14.37 -5.35 8.53
CA LEU A 52 15.23 -4.65 9.47
C LEU A 52 15.69 -3.33 8.83
N THR A 53 15.17 -2.21 9.30
CA THR A 53 15.86 -0.93 9.11
C THR A 53 16.86 -0.79 10.25
N GLY A 54 18.13 -1.04 9.96
CA GLY A 54 19.17 -0.66 10.89
C GLY A 54 18.99 0.82 11.28
N ASN A 55 19.04 1.13 12.57
CA ASN A 55 19.03 2.50 13.10
C ASN A 55 20.27 3.26 12.61
N MET A 56 20.30 3.62 11.33
CA MET A 56 21.32 4.51 10.78
C MET A 56 20.86 5.96 10.99
N LYS A 57 20.89 6.39 12.24
CA LYS A 57 20.94 7.82 12.56
C LYS A 57 22.36 8.27 12.34
N ASN A 58 22.60 9.27 11.48
CA ASN A 58 23.84 9.99 11.50
C ASN A 58 23.96 10.73 12.85
N LYS A 59 25.17 11.20 13.18
CA LYS A 59 25.45 11.94 14.42
C LYS A 59 24.55 13.18 14.62
N ASN A 60 23.83 13.61 13.59
CA ASN A 60 22.92 14.77 13.59
C ASN A 60 21.44 14.37 13.59
N GLY A 61 21.09 13.10 13.81
CA GLY A 61 19.70 12.65 13.91
C GLY A 61 18.94 12.57 12.59
N ALA A 62 19.54 12.93 11.46
CA ALA A 62 18.92 12.78 10.16
C ALA A 62 19.00 11.30 9.70
N ALA A 63 17.88 10.76 9.23
CA ALA A 63 17.87 9.44 8.63
C ALA A 63 18.75 9.47 7.37
N LEU A 64 19.86 8.73 7.40
CA LEU A 64 20.67 8.54 6.22
C LEU A 64 19.93 7.62 5.25
N PHE A 65 19.51 8.16 4.13
CA PHE A 65 18.95 7.43 2.99
C PHE A 65 19.99 6.53 2.28
N HIS A 66 21.12 6.28 2.89
CA HIS A 66 22.22 5.48 2.36
C HIS A 66 22.49 4.26 3.24
N SER A 67 21.80 3.16 2.98
CA SER A 67 22.32 1.88 3.42
C SER A 67 23.50 1.53 2.48
N ARG A 68 24.72 1.54 2.98
CA ARG A 68 25.81 0.87 2.30
C ARG A 68 25.56 -0.63 2.46
N TYR A 69 25.26 -1.31 1.38
CA TYR A 69 25.48 -2.74 1.30
C TYR A 69 26.99 -2.96 1.47
N THR A 70 27.43 -3.33 2.64
CA THR A 70 28.68 -4.05 2.79
C THR A 70 28.33 -5.52 2.74
N ALA A 71 28.26 -6.08 1.53
CA ALA A 71 28.39 -7.52 1.37
C ALA A 71 29.79 -7.90 1.89
N LYS A 72 29.87 -8.38 3.12
CA LYS A 72 31.01 -9.09 3.61
C LYS A 72 30.51 -10.37 4.23
N VAL A 73 31.04 -11.46 3.68
CA VAL A 73 31.08 -12.82 4.21
C VAL A 73 29.88 -13.69 3.86
N SER A 74 30.18 -14.88 3.41
CA SER A 74 29.23 -16.00 3.30
C SER A 74 28.56 -16.20 4.66
N PRO A 75 27.25 -16.05 4.77
CA PRO A 75 26.57 -16.15 6.06
C PRO A 75 26.59 -17.59 6.55
N SER A 76 26.86 -17.80 7.82
CA SER A 76 26.47 -19.03 8.49
C SER A 76 24.94 -19.06 8.61
N GLU A 77 24.32 -20.24 8.74
CA GLU A 77 22.86 -20.36 8.90
C GLU A 77 22.30 -19.48 10.02
N SER A 78 23.08 -19.25 11.09
CA SER A 78 22.70 -18.35 12.20
C SER A 78 22.75 -16.85 11.83
N ASP A 79 23.48 -16.47 10.78
CA ASP A 79 23.59 -15.10 10.32
C ASP A 79 22.50 -14.78 9.28
N PHE A 80 21.97 -15.78 8.61
CA PHE A 80 20.83 -15.63 7.70
C PHE A 80 19.56 -15.12 8.44
N GLU A 81 19.40 -15.49 9.70
CA GLU A 81 18.32 -14.98 10.56
C GLU A 81 18.55 -13.51 10.98
N LYS A 82 19.80 -13.03 10.96
CA LYS A 82 20.18 -11.66 11.36
C LYS A 82 20.29 -10.69 10.20
N GLU A 83 20.48 -11.18 8.98
CA GLU A 83 20.71 -10.37 7.77
C GLU A 83 19.46 -10.20 6.90
N ILE A 84 18.29 -10.11 7.49
CA ILE A 84 17.14 -9.55 6.79
C ILE A 84 17.31 -8.03 6.78
N VAL A 85 18.28 -7.57 6.01
CA VAL A 85 18.66 -6.17 5.94
C VAL A 85 17.71 -5.40 5.03
N SER A 86 17.30 -4.28 5.53
CA SER A 86 16.48 -3.23 4.97
C SER A 86 16.75 -2.90 3.51
N SER A 87 15.75 -2.93 2.68
CA SER A 87 15.72 -2.06 1.53
C SER A 87 15.37 -0.63 1.97
N ARG A 88 15.92 0.37 1.31
CA ARG A 88 15.80 1.80 1.66
C ARG A 88 14.38 2.37 1.66
N PHE A 89 13.39 1.58 1.30
CA PHE A 89 12.05 2.04 0.91
C PHE A 89 10.94 1.30 1.64
N GLU A 90 11.28 0.42 2.57
CA GLU A 90 10.30 -0.37 3.28
C GLU A 90 10.07 0.24 4.66
N ILE A 91 8.82 0.31 5.07
CA ILE A 91 8.45 0.79 6.39
C ILE A 91 9.01 -0.19 7.40
N ALA A 92 9.91 0.29 8.24
CA ALA A 92 10.37 -0.50 9.36
C ALA A 92 9.23 -0.72 10.33
N ILE A 93 8.94 -1.97 10.60
CA ILE A 93 8.32 -2.32 11.87
C ILE A 93 9.37 -1.98 12.95
N PRO A 94 8.97 -1.36 14.08
CA PRO A 94 9.87 -1.20 15.22
C PRO A 94 10.61 -2.50 15.53
N TRP A 95 11.87 -2.41 15.91
CA TRP A 95 12.72 -3.58 16.15
C TRP A 95 12.06 -4.63 17.05
N GLU A 96 11.36 -4.17 18.08
CA GLU A 96 10.66 -5.00 19.06
C GLU A 96 9.48 -5.78 18.46
N GLU A 97 8.98 -5.32 17.32
CA GLU A 97 7.83 -5.92 16.62
C GLU A 97 8.25 -6.82 15.46
N GLN A 98 9.56 -6.89 15.15
CA GLN A 98 10.02 -7.74 14.06
C GLN A 98 9.87 -9.21 14.41
N ARG A 99 9.31 -9.94 13.46
CA ARG A 99 8.98 -11.34 13.62
C ARG A 99 10.02 -12.22 12.94
N LYS A 100 10.20 -13.44 13.44
CA LYS A 100 10.83 -14.50 12.65
C LYS A 100 10.05 -14.66 11.36
N LEU A 101 10.69 -15.12 10.30
CA LEU A 101 10.07 -15.20 8.98
C LEU A 101 8.79 -16.05 8.99
N GLU A 102 8.78 -17.16 9.73
CA GLU A 102 7.60 -18.02 9.84
C GLU A 102 6.46 -17.35 10.61
N ASP A 103 6.75 -16.63 11.69
CA ASP A 103 5.75 -15.88 12.45
C ASP A 103 5.15 -14.75 11.58
N TYR A 104 6.00 -14.10 10.76
CA TYR A 104 5.54 -13.09 9.82
C TYR A 104 4.64 -13.69 8.73
N LYS A 105 5.02 -14.84 8.19
CA LYS A 105 4.23 -15.59 7.21
C LYS A 105 2.86 -15.96 7.76
N GLU A 106 2.84 -16.51 8.98
CA GLU A 106 1.60 -16.88 9.68
C GLU A 106 0.72 -15.65 9.94
N TRP A 107 1.30 -14.55 10.37
CA TRP A 107 0.59 -13.31 10.59
C TRP A 107 0.00 -12.77 9.28
N CYS A 108 0.76 -12.79 8.18
CA CYS A 108 0.26 -12.40 6.87
C CYS A 108 -0.89 -13.30 6.41
N TYR A 109 -0.78 -14.59 6.57
CA TYR A 109 -1.84 -15.54 6.23
C TYR A 109 -3.12 -15.28 7.04
N LYS A 110 -2.99 -15.00 8.33
CA LYS A 110 -4.15 -14.71 9.20
C LYS A 110 -4.95 -13.49 8.73
N TRP A 111 -4.30 -12.34 8.52
CA TRP A 111 -5.03 -11.17 8.05
C TRP A 111 -5.55 -11.33 6.63
N TYR A 112 -4.79 -12.04 5.77
CA TYR A 112 -5.26 -12.35 4.43
C TYR A 112 -6.57 -13.15 4.44
N CYS A 113 -6.63 -14.24 5.19
CA CYS A 113 -7.84 -15.06 5.31
C CYS A 113 -9.04 -14.23 5.82
N LYS A 114 -8.81 -13.38 6.84
CA LYS A 114 -9.86 -12.50 7.37
C LYS A 114 -10.33 -11.52 6.30
N ALA A 115 -9.40 -10.80 5.65
CA ALA A 115 -9.74 -9.81 4.65
C ALA A 115 -10.40 -10.42 3.41
N HIS A 116 -9.94 -11.60 2.96
CA HIS A 116 -10.53 -12.31 1.84
C HIS A 116 -11.99 -12.71 2.12
N LYS A 117 -12.30 -13.10 3.37
CA LYS A 117 -13.67 -13.42 3.79
C LYS A 117 -14.61 -12.21 3.72
N LYS A 118 -14.05 -10.99 3.94
CA LYS A 118 -14.82 -9.74 3.87
C LYS A 118 -15.08 -9.25 2.44
N LEU A 119 -14.34 -9.76 1.45
CA LEU A 119 -14.60 -9.43 0.06
C LEU A 119 -15.95 -10.01 -0.39
N VAL A 120 -16.70 -9.22 -1.16
CA VAL A 120 -17.84 -9.73 -1.94
C VAL A 120 -17.35 -10.61 -3.08
N ASP A 121 -18.20 -11.44 -3.66
CA ASP A 121 -17.85 -12.16 -4.88
C ASP A 121 -17.60 -11.21 -6.05
N ASP A 122 -16.84 -11.68 -7.02
CA ASP A 122 -16.40 -10.93 -8.21
C ASP A 122 -15.66 -9.63 -7.89
N SER A 123 -14.77 -9.67 -6.91
CA SER A 123 -14.01 -8.51 -6.43
C SER A 123 -12.49 -8.74 -6.43
N PHE A 124 -11.75 -7.63 -6.26
CA PHE A 124 -10.29 -7.62 -6.24
C PHE A 124 -9.72 -7.27 -4.86
N MET A 125 -8.51 -7.80 -4.60
CA MET A 125 -7.61 -7.28 -3.58
C MET A 125 -6.25 -7.00 -4.22
N PHE A 126 -5.76 -5.78 -4.09
CA PHE A 126 -4.42 -5.36 -4.48
C PHE A 126 -3.54 -5.21 -3.24
N ILE A 127 -2.43 -5.96 -3.19
CA ILE A 127 -1.50 -5.94 -2.07
C ILE A 127 -0.16 -5.43 -2.58
N PHE A 128 0.27 -4.24 -2.14
CA PHE A 128 1.64 -3.81 -2.35
C PHE A 128 2.58 -4.75 -1.59
N TRP A 129 3.69 -5.14 -2.23
CA TRP A 129 4.56 -6.14 -1.65
C TRP A 129 6.03 -5.84 -1.87
N SER A 130 6.90 -6.42 -1.03
CA SER A 130 8.33 -6.31 -1.21
C SER A 130 8.86 -7.25 -2.28
N MET A 131 9.73 -6.75 -3.17
CA MET A 131 10.47 -7.59 -4.13
C MET A 131 11.25 -8.70 -3.42
N LYS A 132 11.83 -8.41 -2.26
CA LYS A 132 12.60 -9.37 -1.45
C LYS A 132 11.79 -10.59 -1.04
N TYR A 133 10.51 -10.39 -0.79
CA TYR A 133 9.59 -11.42 -0.33
C TYR A 133 8.59 -11.87 -1.39
N LEU A 134 8.88 -11.63 -2.68
CA LEU A 134 7.95 -11.99 -3.75
C LEU A 134 7.63 -13.50 -3.76
N SER A 135 8.63 -14.36 -3.50
CA SER A 135 8.42 -15.81 -3.40
C SER A 135 7.54 -16.19 -2.21
N LEU A 136 7.59 -15.41 -1.11
CA LEU A 136 6.76 -15.63 0.05
C LEU A 136 5.28 -15.31 -0.24
N ALA A 137 5.00 -14.33 -1.10
CA ALA A 137 3.64 -14.00 -1.50
C ALA A 137 2.90 -15.22 -2.08
N TYR A 138 3.56 -16.02 -2.90
CA TYR A 138 2.99 -17.26 -3.48
C TYR A 138 2.76 -18.38 -2.45
N GLN A 139 3.36 -18.29 -1.28
CA GLN A 139 3.14 -19.24 -0.19
C GLN A 139 2.02 -18.80 0.77
N ILE A 140 1.69 -17.52 0.76
CA ILE A 140 0.73 -16.91 1.70
C ILE A 140 -0.61 -16.67 1.03
N PHE A 141 -0.60 -16.14 -0.21
CA PHE A 141 -1.77 -15.62 -0.89
C PHE A 141 -2.16 -16.46 -2.09
N ASP A 142 -3.43 -16.47 -2.43
CA ASP A 142 -3.94 -17.02 -3.69
C ASP A 142 -3.61 -16.07 -4.85
N VAL A 143 -2.33 -15.99 -5.22
CA VAL A 143 -1.82 -15.06 -6.22
C VAL A 143 -2.39 -15.37 -7.59
N ASN A 144 -3.28 -14.53 -8.07
CA ASN A 144 -3.80 -14.63 -9.44
C ASN A 144 -2.82 -14.01 -10.45
N ARG A 145 -2.24 -12.86 -10.13
CA ARG A 145 -1.26 -12.15 -10.95
C ARG A 145 -0.38 -11.25 -10.10
N VAL A 146 0.82 -10.94 -10.61
CA VAL A 146 1.66 -9.88 -10.10
C VAL A 146 1.75 -8.80 -11.17
N ILE A 147 1.48 -7.56 -10.80
CA ILE A 147 1.74 -6.38 -11.61
C ILE A 147 2.77 -5.52 -10.88
N PHE A 148 3.40 -4.58 -11.57
CA PHE A 148 4.53 -3.83 -11.04
C PHE A 148 4.27 -2.34 -11.13
N TRP A 149 4.40 -1.64 -10.02
CA TRP A 149 4.52 -0.20 -10.01
C TRP A 149 5.96 0.18 -10.25
N GLN A 150 6.24 0.78 -11.42
CA GLN A 150 7.52 1.38 -11.73
C GLN A 150 7.53 2.85 -11.30
N GLN A 151 8.63 3.25 -10.65
CA GLN A 151 8.84 4.58 -10.08
C GLN A 151 9.88 5.34 -10.93
N PRO A 152 9.47 6.06 -12.00
CA PRO A 152 10.40 6.65 -12.97
C PRO A 152 11.27 7.77 -12.38
N ASN A 153 10.91 8.30 -11.21
CA ASN A 153 11.65 9.34 -10.51
C ASN A 153 12.56 8.81 -9.38
N MET A 154 12.75 7.51 -9.30
CA MET A 154 13.74 6.96 -8.38
C MET A 154 15.15 7.24 -8.89
N VAL A 155 15.96 7.81 -8.02
CA VAL A 155 17.38 8.04 -8.30
C VAL A 155 18.10 6.69 -8.27
N SER A 156 18.92 6.43 -9.29
CA SER A 156 19.77 5.24 -9.32
C SER A 156 20.65 5.15 -8.07
N SER A 157 20.93 3.94 -7.66
CA SER A 157 21.80 3.68 -6.52
C SER A 157 23.16 4.37 -6.71
N ILE A 158 23.57 5.20 -5.75
CA ILE A 158 24.89 5.83 -5.71
C ILE A 158 26.00 4.78 -5.51
N SER A 159 25.65 3.57 -5.15
CA SER A 159 26.57 2.47 -4.85
C SER A 159 26.99 1.64 -6.06
N GLY A 160 26.54 1.98 -7.27
CA GLY A 160 26.87 1.20 -8.48
C GLY A 160 26.06 -0.08 -8.65
N ASP A 161 25.01 -0.28 -7.85
CA ASP A 161 24.09 -1.41 -7.92
C ASP A 161 22.78 -1.02 -8.66
N PHE A 162 21.94 -2.00 -8.95
CA PHE A 162 20.63 -1.78 -9.57
C PHE A 162 19.71 -0.93 -8.68
N SER A 163 18.87 -0.10 -9.30
CA SER A 163 17.88 0.72 -8.61
C SER A 163 16.69 -0.13 -8.14
N TYR A 164 16.14 0.22 -6.98
CA TYR A 164 14.86 -0.31 -6.50
C TYR A 164 13.71 0.58 -7.01
N ASP A 165 13.49 0.59 -8.31
CA ASP A 165 12.48 1.42 -8.97
C ASP A 165 11.17 0.70 -9.26
N ILE A 166 11.06 -0.55 -8.82
CA ILE A 166 9.89 -1.41 -9.02
C ILE A 166 9.34 -1.93 -7.70
N THR A 167 8.04 -1.79 -7.50
CA THR A 167 7.30 -2.39 -6.38
C THR A 167 6.26 -3.36 -6.93
N PRO A 168 6.27 -4.64 -6.54
CA PRO A 168 5.23 -5.58 -6.92
C PRO A 168 3.90 -5.25 -6.26
N ILE A 169 2.82 -5.48 -6.99
CA ILE A 169 1.44 -5.45 -6.51
C ILE A 169 0.85 -6.83 -6.78
N ILE A 170 0.55 -7.53 -5.73
CA ILE A 170 -0.09 -8.84 -5.80
C ILE A 170 -1.57 -8.63 -6.08
N VAL A 171 -2.08 -9.28 -7.11
CA VAL A 171 -3.50 -9.24 -7.49
C VAL A 171 -4.17 -10.52 -7.06
N ILE A 172 -5.12 -10.39 -6.17
CA ILE A 172 -6.00 -11.47 -5.72
C ILE A 172 -7.39 -11.24 -6.33
N ARG A 173 -8.07 -12.33 -6.65
CA ARG A 173 -9.47 -12.32 -7.11
C ARG A 173 -10.30 -13.21 -6.20
N LYS A 174 -11.46 -12.71 -5.80
CA LYS A 174 -12.53 -13.56 -5.28
C LYS A 174 -13.58 -13.71 -6.39
N GLY A 175 -13.94 -14.93 -6.75
CA GLY A 175 -14.80 -15.18 -7.90
C GLY A 175 -14.12 -14.89 -9.25
N ASN A 176 -14.84 -14.26 -10.16
CA ASN A 176 -14.35 -13.94 -11.51
C ASN A 176 -14.51 -12.46 -11.86
N PRO A 177 -13.91 -11.55 -11.09
CA PRO A 177 -13.99 -10.12 -11.32
C PRO A 177 -13.41 -9.73 -12.68
N ARG A 178 -13.99 -8.72 -13.29
CA ARG A 178 -13.51 -8.15 -14.56
C ARG A 178 -13.01 -6.74 -14.31
N LEU A 179 -11.97 -6.37 -15.03
CA LEU A 179 -11.54 -4.98 -15.09
C LEU A 179 -12.59 -4.16 -15.84
N THR A 180 -12.66 -2.87 -15.53
CA THR A 180 -13.59 -1.95 -16.18
C THR A 180 -13.53 -2.06 -17.70
N LYS A 181 -14.68 -1.97 -18.35
CA LYS A 181 -14.81 -2.07 -19.81
C LYS A 181 -14.13 -0.90 -20.52
N ASP A 182 -14.01 0.23 -19.86
CA ASP A 182 -13.44 1.46 -20.39
C ASP A 182 -11.91 1.41 -20.47
N ALA A 183 -11.28 0.42 -19.81
CA ALA A 183 -9.83 0.26 -19.83
C ALA A 183 -9.32 -0.25 -21.17
N GLY A 184 -8.46 0.55 -21.80
CA GLY A 184 -7.73 0.17 -23.00
C GLY A 184 -6.58 -0.81 -22.73
N LEU A 185 -5.88 -1.20 -23.78
CA LEU A 185 -4.77 -2.17 -23.67
C LEU A 185 -3.65 -1.68 -22.75
N TRP A 186 -3.32 -0.40 -22.81
CA TRP A 186 -2.23 0.17 -22.01
C TRP A 186 -2.60 0.35 -20.54
N ASP A 187 -3.86 0.58 -20.23
CA ASP A 187 -4.35 0.73 -18.86
C ASP A 187 -4.22 -0.61 -18.09
N LYS A 188 -4.31 -1.72 -18.81
CA LYS A 188 -4.18 -3.10 -18.30
C LYS A 188 -2.73 -3.63 -18.33
N SER A 189 -1.75 -2.73 -18.52
CA SER A 189 -0.33 -3.13 -18.53
C SER A 189 0.06 -3.74 -17.18
N SER A 190 0.92 -4.79 -17.24
CA SER A 190 1.51 -5.36 -16.04
C SER A 190 2.57 -4.47 -15.39
N VAL A 191 2.99 -3.39 -16.06
CA VAL A 191 3.92 -2.39 -15.53
C VAL A 191 3.24 -1.03 -15.56
N LEU A 192 2.97 -0.50 -14.37
CA LEU A 192 2.30 0.77 -14.15
C LEU A 192 3.33 1.84 -13.79
N ASN A 193 3.44 2.89 -14.62
CA ASN A 193 4.42 3.96 -14.41
C ASN A 193 3.77 5.15 -13.70
N PHE A 194 4.06 5.30 -12.41
CA PHE A 194 3.59 6.43 -11.61
C PHE A 194 4.73 6.99 -10.77
N THR A 195 4.87 8.30 -10.78
CA THR A 195 5.88 9.01 -10.00
C THR A 195 5.62 8.84 -8.50
N LYS A 196 6.65 8.43 -7.76
CA LYS A 196 6.59 8.39 -6.30
C LYS A 196 6.50 9.80 -5.73
N PRO A 197 5.60 10.09 -4.76
CA PRO A 197 5.57 11.35 -4.05
C PRO A 197 6.93 11.65 -3.40
N GLN A 198 7.41 12.89 -3.53
CA GLN A 198 8.68 13.34 -2.95
C GLN A 198 8.43 14.50 -1.99
N GLY A 199 8.90 14.37 -0.74
CA GLY A 199 8.71 15.38 0.31
C GLY A 199 9.28 16.77 -0.01
N ASN A 200 10.19 16.86 -1.00
CA ASN A 200 10.78 18.12 -1.44
C ASN A 200 9.86 18.95 -2.35
N TYR A 201 8.79 18.37 -2.87
CA TYR A 201 7.81 19.09 -3.68
C TYR A 201 6.67 19.61 -2.80
N LYS A 202 6.50 20.94 -2.77
CA LYS A 202 5.44 21.61 -2.00
C LYS A 202 4.01 21.15 -2.31
N LYS A 203 3.83 20.46 -3.46
CA LYS A 203 2.53 19.90 -3.85
C LYS A 203 2.22 18.55 -3.19
N ASP A 204 3.24 17.80 -2.81
CA ASP A 204 3.07 16.50 -2.17
C ASP A 204 3.08 16.68 -0.65
N LYS A 205 1.90 16.90 -0.07
CA LYS A 205 1.76 16.91 1.39
C LYS A 205 1.97 15.49 1.90
N LEU A 206 3.23 15.15 2.22
CA LEU A 206 3.57 13.85 2.76
C LEU A 206 3.28 13.79 4.25
N CYS A 207 2.39 12.91 4.64
CA CYS A 207 2.21 12.51 6.03
C CYS A 207 2.93 11.19 6.35
N HIS A 208 3.48 10.51 5.32
CA HIS A 208 4.15 9.23 5.45
C HIS A 208 5.27 9.07 4.42
N ASN A 209 6.46 8.58 4.86
CA ASN A 209 7.63 8.44 3.97
C ASN A 209 7.43 7.46 2.80
N CYS A 210 6.55 6.50 2.96
CA CYS A 210 6.22 5.48 1.95
C CYS A 210 4.84 5.68 1.33
N GLN A 211 4.33 6.93 1.34
CA GLN A 211 3.04 7.26 0.76
C GLN A 211 2.95 6.81 -0.69
N LYS A 212 1.87 6.09 -1.01
CA LYS A 212 1.60 5.67 -2.38
C LYS A 212 1.08 6.85 -3.21
N PRO A 213 1.43 6.94 -4.52
CA PRO A 213 0.92 8.00 -5.38
C PRO A 213 -0.60 7.93 -5.49
N GLN A 214 -1.26 9.05 -5.28
CA GLN A 214 -2.71 9.14 -5.44
C GLN A 214 -3.16 8.66 -6.82
N ALA A 215 -2.46 9.08 -7.87
CA ALA A 215 -2.79 8.69 -9.25
C ALA A 215 -2.69 7.16 -9.50
N LEU A 216 -1.77 6.46 -8.83
CA LEU A 216 -1.70 5.00 -8.88
C LEU A 216 -2.92 4.36 -8.21
N LEU A 217 -3.29 4.85 -7.02
CA LEU A 217 -4.45 4.33 -6.29
C LEU A 217 -5.74 4.59 -7.07
N GLU A 218 -5.91 5.80 -7.62
CA GLU A 218 -7.03 6.14 -8.50
C GLU A 218 -7.12 5.21 -9.72
N HIS A 219 -5.96 4.86 -10.30
CA HIS A 219 -5.89 3.93 -11.42
C HIS A 219 -6.33 2.51 -11.03
N LEU A 220 -5.87 2.00 -9.89
CA LEU A 220 -6.28 0.67 -9.39
C LEU A 220 -7.76 0.63 -9.02
N VAL A 221 -8.28 1.67 -8.37
CA VAL A 221 -9.70 1.83 -8.05
C VAL A 221 -10.54 1.83 -9.33
N TRP A 222 -10.15 2.61 -10.33
CA TRP A 222 -10.84 2.66 -11.61
C TRP A 222 -10.77 1.34 -12.37
N LEU A 223 -9.60 0.68 -12.43
CA LEU A 223 -9.45 -0.62 -13.09
C LEU A 223 -10.34 -1.69 -12.48
N SER A 224 -10.51 -1.68 -11.17
CA SER A 224 -11.33 -2.67 -10.45
C SER A 224 -12.82 -2.49 -10.67
N ASP A 225 -13.24 -1.35 -11.24
CA ASP A 225 -14.66 -0.96 -11.40
C ASP A 225 -15.44 -0.92 -10.07
N ALA A 226 -14.74 -0.58 -8.97
CA ALA A 226 -15.31 -0.63 -7.62
C ALA A 226 -15.88 0.71 -7.11
N ASP A 227 -15.55 1.86 -7.76
CA ASP A 227 -15.94 3.19 -7.28
C ASP A 227 -17.37 3.57 -7.65
N HIS A 228 -18.33 2.84 -7.09
CA HIS A 228 -19.78 3.06 -7.28
C HIS A 228 -20.46 3.34 -5.94
N GLU A 229 -21.60 4.03 -5.98
CA GLU A 229 -22.44 4.24 -4.81
C GLU A 229 -22.91 2.92 -4.22
N GLY A 230 -22.83 2.78 -2.90
CA GLY A 230 -23.18 1.56 -2.18
C GLY A 230 -22.07 0.51 -2.11
N ASN A 231 -20.97 0.69 -2.84
CA ASN A 231 -19.77 -0.15 -2.69
C ASN A 231 -18.91 0.35 -1.53
N VAL A 232 -18.10 -0.56 -0.99
CA VAL A 232 -17.14 -0.28 0.08
C VAL A 232 -15.71 -0.59 -0.41
N ILE A 233 -14.81 0.37 -0.26
CA ILE A 233 -13.39 0.24 -0.59
C ILE A 233 -12.57 0.45 0.69
N GLY A 234 -11.64 -0.45 0.97
CA GLY A 234 -10.93 -0.43 2.25
C GLY A 234 -9.41 -0.56 2.17
N ASP A 235 -8.77 -0.11 3.27
CA ASP A 235 -7.37 -0.31 3.57
C ASP A 235 -7.17 -0.46 5.08
N PHE A 236 -6.67 -1.60 5.52
CA PHE A 236 -6.45 -1.87 6.95
C PHE A 236 -4.98 -1.74 7.39
N PHE A 237 -4.15 -1.17 6.51
CA PHE A 237 -2.80 -0.66 6.77
C PHE A 237 -2.68 0.76 6.22
N ALA A 238 -3.63 1.61 6.56
CA ALA A 238 -3.91 2.85 5.86
C ALA A 238 -2.78 3.89 5.89
N GLY A 239 -1.90 3.85 6.89
CA GLY A 239 -0.74 4.73 7.01
C GLY A 239 -1.08 6.19 6.71
N SER A 240 -0.72 6.66 5.52
CA SER A 240 -1.01 8.02 5.06
C SER A 240 -2.46 8.30 4.70
N GLY A 241 -3.35 7.30 4.70
CA GLY A 241 -4.75 7.44 4.27
C GLY A 241 -4.93 7.83 2.80
N SER A 242 -3.92 7.60 1.96
CA SER A 242 -3.93 8.04 0.55
C SER A 242 -5.10 7.47 -0.24
N LEU A 243 -5.58 6.28 0.10
CA LEU A 243 -6.72 5.63 -0.56
C LEU A 243 -7.98 6.49 -0.47
N LEU A 244 -8.22 7.16 0.66
CA LEU A 244 -9.40 7.98 0.86
C LEU A 244 -9.53 9.07 -0.21
N ARG A 245 -8.40 9.61 -0.69
CA ARG A 245 -8.37 10.62 -1.74
C ARG A 245 -8.50 10.05 -3.15
N ALA A 246 -8.34 8.76 -3.31
CA ALA A 246 -8.44 8.08 -4.61
C ALA A 246 -9.86 7.60 -4.95
N VAL A 247 -10.79 7.66 -3.98
CA VAL A 247 -12.17 7.19 -4.11
C VAL A 247 -13.13 8.37 -4.14
N ASN A 248 -14.09 8.37 -5.06
CA ASN A 248 -15.04 9.47 -5.23
C ASN A 248 -16.49 9.11 -4.84
N LYS A 249 -16.96 7.92 -5.19
CA LYS A 249 -18.38 7.53 -5.08
C LYS A 249 -18.63 6.49 -4.00
N ALA A 250 -17.74 5.50 -3.88
CA ALA A 250 -17.88 4.42 -2.91
C ALA A 250 -17.64 4.91 -1.48
N ASP A 251 -18.11 4.14 -0.53
CA ASP A 251 -17.75 4.29 0.88
C ASP A 251 -16.30 3.88 1.09
N VAL A 252 -15.62 4.54 2.03
CA VAL A 252 -14.19 4.28 2.32
C VAL A 252 -14.01 3.96 3.79
N ILE A 253 -13.41 2.80 4.05
CA ILE A 253 -13.09 2.35 5.40
C ILE A 253 -11.59 2.14 5.55
N LEU A 254 -10.98 2.84 6.50
CA LEU A 254 -9.55 2.80 6.77
C LEU A 254 -9.27 2.35 8.20
N CYS A 255 -8.18 1.61 8.38
CA CYS A 255 -7.67 1.27 9.72
C CYS A 255 -6.14 1.39 9.74
N ASP A 256 -5.60 1.93 10.82
CA ASP A 256 -4.17 1.89 11.12
C ASP A 256 -3.97 1.86 12.63
N GLN A 257 -2.93 1.15 13.07
CA GLN A 257 -2.59 1.09 14.50
C GLN A 257 -1.65 2.22 14.94
N ASN A 258 -0.99 2.91 14.01
CA ASN A 258 0.01 3.92 14.31
C ASN A 258 -0.63 5.27 14.60
N ASP A 259 -0.48 5.75 15.84
CA ASP A 259 -1.03 7.01 16.32
C ASP A 259 -0.54 8.21 15.51
N GLU A 260 0.77 8.25 15.21
CA GLU A 260 1.39 9.37 14.51
C GLU A 260 0.86 9.52 13.08
N TYR A 261 0.63 8.42 12.37
CA TYR A 261 0.08 8.47 11.01
C TYR A 261 -1.38 8.85 11.01
N TYR A 262 -2.15 8.31 11.95
CA TYR A 262 -3.55 8.64 12.12
C TYR A 262 -3.76 10.14 12.39
N ASP A 263 -3.02 10.72 13.33
CA ASP A 263 -3.13 12.14 13.65
C ASP A 263 -2.62 13.03 12.51
N LYS A 264 -1.45 12.72 11.94
CA LYS A 264 -0.90 13.45 10.78
C LYS A 264 -1.81 13.44 9.57
N PHE A 265 -2.55 12.37 9.33
CA PHE A 265 -3.50 12.31 8.23
C PHE A 265 -4.52 13.44 8.30
N PHE A 266 -5.13 13.64 9.46
CA PHE A 266 -6.12 14.68 9.64
C PHE A 266 -5.51 16.08 9.62
N ASP A 267 -4.33 16.28 10.18
CA ASP A 267 -3.64 17.58 10.22
C ASP A 267 -3.21 18.04 8.82
N VAL A 268 -2.64 17.16 8.03
CA VAL A 268 -2.12 17.48 6.70
C VAL A 268 -3.22 17.66 5.65
N ASN A 269 -4.33 16.95 5.79
CA ASN A 269 -5.38 16.89 4.77
C ASN A 269 -6.66 17.69 5.15
N VAL A 270 -6.61 18.53 6.16
CA VAL A 270 -7.77 19.27 6.69
C VAL A 270 -8.55 20.08 5.64
N THR A 271 -7.91 20.49 4.55
CA THR A 271 -8.53 21.25 3.46
C THR A 271 -9.16 20.39 2.36
N ASP A 272 -8.93 19.07 2.36
CA ASP A 272 -9.54 18.17 1.39
C ASP A 272 -10.95 17.80 1.85
N GLU A 273 -11.97 18.07 1.02
CA GLU A 273 -13.37 17.82 1.37
C GLU A 273 -13.63 16.34 1.73
N ARG A 274 -12.91 15.43 1.10
CA ARG A 274 -13.01 13.99 1.37
C ARG A 274 -12.52 13.63 2.76
N VAL A 275 -11.47 14.32 3.24
CA VAL A 275 -10.92 14.13 4.58
C VAL A 275 -11.76 14.84 5.63
N TYR A 276 -12.22 16.06 5.35
CA TYR A 276 -13.07 16.82 6.27
C TYR A 276 -14.33 16.04 6.69
N LYS A 277 -14.90 15.28 5.75
CA LYS A 277 -16.08 14.42 6.00
C LYS A 277 -15.73 13.07 6.60
N CYS A 278 -14.45 12.75 6.72
CA CYS A 278 -14.01 11.47 7.27
C CYS A 278 -14.26 11.42 8.78
N LYS A 279 -14.97 10.40 9.23
CA LYS A 279 -15.24 10.15 10.63
C LYS A 279 -14.00 9.58 11.32
N LYS A 280 -13.52 10.26 12.35
CA LYS A 280 -12.46 9.75 13.23
C LYS A 280 -13.05 8.73 14.21
N ILE A 281 -12.47 7.53 14.24
CA ILE A 281 -12.84 6.49 15.22
C ILE A 281 -11.60 6.08 16.00
N VAL A 282 -11.64 6.34 17.30
CA VAL A 282 -10.62 5.87 18.26
C VAL A 282 -11.26 4.78 19.09
N LYS A 283 -10.70 3.58 19.04
CA LYS A 283 -11.15 2.42 19.85
C LYS A 283 -10.05 1.95 20.76
#